data_fea21b9e6aaab87cafb3f06d8b4a35d0
#
_entry.id   fea21b9e6aaab87cafb3f06d8b4a35d0
#
_cell.length_a   1.000
_cell.length_b   1.000
_cell.length_c   1.000
_cell.angle_alpha   90.00
_cell.angle_beta   90.00
_cell.angle_gamma   90.00
#
_symmetry.space_group_name_H-M   'P 1'
#
loop_
_entity.id
_entity.type
_entity.pdbx_description
1 polymer ?
#
loop_
_entity_poly.entity_id
_entity_poly.type
_entity_poly.pdbx_seq_one_letter_code
_entity_poly.pdbx_strand_id
1 'polypeptide(L)'
;MANYTQTSATTQVKVGAGKLFGIFVSTTSSGTLTVYDSPASSASDPKILDTITVAAGTTYANIPSGLFFNKGLYIVLANSASFTVAYE
;
A
#
# COMPACT_ATOMS: atom_id res chain seq x y z
N MET A 1 -17.17 -2.55 3.80
CA MET A 1 -17.02 -1.17 3.29
C MET A 1 -15.54 -0.79 3.30
N ALA A 2 -15.04 -0.29 2.19
CA ALA A 2 -13.63 0.10 2.09
C ALA A 2 -13.37 1.45 2.74
N ASN A 3 -12.26 1.55 3.43
CA ASN A 3 -11.73 2.80 3.94
C ASN A 3 -10.62 3.29 2.99
N TYR A 4 -10.10 4.47 3.25
CA TYR A 4 -8.96 4.95 2.49
C TYR A 4 -7.96 5.67 3.39
N THR A 5 -6.71 5.67 2.95
CA THR A 5 -5.65 6.50 3.51
C THR A 5 -4.90 7.16 2.36
N GLN A 6 -4.76 8.46 2.40
CA GLN A 6 -3.98 9.22 1.43
C GLN A 6 -2.74 9.72 2.13
N THR A 7 -1.56 9.44 1.58
CA THR A 7 -0.30 9.81 2.20
C THR A 7 0.81 9.97 1.17
N SER A 8 1.89 10.63 1.55
CA SER A 8 3.09 10.77 0.75
C SER A 8 4.32 10.28 1.51
N ALA A 9 4.14 9.36 2.44
CA ALA A 9 5.21 8.82 3.28
C ALA A 9 4.98 7.34 3.54
N THR A 10 6.04 6.64 3.95
CA THR A 10 5.95 5.26 4.45
C THR A 10 4.97 5.22 5.62
N THR A 11 3.99 4.33 5.56
CA THR A 11 2.85 4.35 6.47
C THR A 11 2.43 2.94 6.89
N GLN A 12 2.19 2.77 8.17
CA GLN A 12 1.46 1.62 8.70
C GLN A 12 -0.03 1.91 8.55
N VAL A 13 -0.63 1.41 7.48
CA VAL A 13 -2.02 1.74 7.13
C VAL A 13 -3.01 1.09 8.08
N LYS A 14 -2.77 -0.17 8.43
CA LYS A 14 -3.65 -0.91 9.32
C LYS A 14 -2.87 -1.89 10.16
N VAL A 15 -3.29 -2.07 11.41
CA VAL A 15 -2.84 -3.13 12.31
C VAL A 15 -3.97 -4.13 12.45
N GLY A 16 -3.70 -5.39 12.14
CA GLY A 16 -4.69 -6.46 12.16
C GLY A 16 -5.09 -6.89 10.75
N ALA A 17 -5.84 -7.99 10.68
CA ALA A 17 -6.27 -8.57 9.40
C ALA A 17 -7.25 -7.66 8.67
N GLY A 18 -7.25 -7.73 7.35
CA GLY A 18 -8.16 -6.97 6.52
C GLY A 18 -7.98 -7.29 5.06
N LYS A 19 -8.44 -6.39 4.18
CA LYS A 19 -8.36 -6.56 2.73
C LYS A 19 -7.79 -5.32 2.07
N LEU A 20 -6.94 -5.53 1.08
CA LEU A 20 -6.42 -4.47 0.21
C LEU A 20 -7.23 -4.46 -1.08
N PHE A 21 -7.85 -3.33 -1.40
CA PHE A 21 -8.65 -3.19 -2.61
C PHE A 21 -7.91 -2.52 -3.75
N GLY A 22 -7.03 -1.58 -3.45
CA GLY A 22 -6.25 -0.95 -4.48
C GLY A 22 -5.38 0.19 -3.97
N ILE A 23 -4.48 0.63 -4.85
CA ILE A 23 -3.58 1.75 -4.60
C ILE A 23 -3.62 2.65 -5.83
N PHE A 24 -3.90 3.94 -5.64
CA PHE A 24 -3.86 4.94 -6.69
C PHE A 24 -2.74 5.93 -6.43
N VAL A 25 -1.87 6.13 -7.39
CA VAL A 25 -0.74 7.06 -7.29
C VAL A 25 -1.10 8.36 -8.00
N SER A 26 -1.16 9.45 -7.25
CA SER A 26 -1.49 10.78 -7.80
C SER A 26 -0.28 11.44 -8.44
N THR A 27 0.84 11.49 -7.71
CA THR A 27 2.08 12.09 -8.17
C THR A 27 3.26 11.25 -7.73
N THR A 28 4.37 11.35 -8.47
CA THR A 28 5.59 10.64 -8.11
C THR A 28 6.81 11.33 -8.67
N SER A 29 7.94 11.20 -8.00
CA SER A 29 9.26 11.60 -8.48
C SER A 29 10.19 10.40 -8.28
N SER A 30 10.24 9.52 -9.25
CA SER A 30 11.00 8.27 -9.21
C SER A 30 10.64 7.40 -7.99
N GLY A 31 9.37 7.41 -7.57
CA GLY A 31 8.93 6.70 -6.39
C GLY A 31 8.79 5.21 -6.61
N THR A 32 8.95 4.43 -5.53
CA THR A 32 8.65 3.01 -5.52
C THR A 32 7.83 2.67 -4.28
N LEU A 33 6.93 1.70 -4.42
CA LEU A 33 6.10 1.21 -3.32
C LEU A 33 6.34 -0.28 -3.12
N THR A 34 6.42 -0.69 -1.86
CA THR A 34 6.43 -2.09 -1.45
C THR A 34 5.38 -2.28 -0.37
N VAL A 35 4.56 -3.32 -0.49
CA VAL A 35 3.46 -3.56 0.45
C VAL A 35 3.74 -4.82 1.24
N TYR A 36 3.71 -4.71 2.56
CA TYR A 36 3.97 -5.80 3.49
C TYR A 36 2.73 -6.17 4.29
N ASP A 37 2.61 -7.46 4.60
CA ASP A 37 1.64 -7.99 5.56
C ASP A 37 2.28 -7.89 6.93
N SER A 38 2.29 -6.70 7.52
CA SER A 38 2.99 -6.42 8.77
C SER A 38 2.17 -5.55 9.70
N PRO A 39 2.03 -5.94 10.99
CA PRO A 39 1.38 -5.11 11.99
C PRO A 39 2.36 -4.17 12.71
N ALA A 40 3.66 -4.31 12.46
CA ALA A 40 4.71 -3.66 13.25
C ALA A 40 5.67 -2.82 12.42
N SER A 41 5.26 -2.40 11.23
CA SER A 41 6.09 -1.60 10.32
C SER A 41 7.43 -2.26 10.04
N SER A 42 7.42 -3.58 9.82
CA SER A 42 8.62 -4.37 9.63
C SER A 42 8.77 -4.84 8.19
N ALA A 43 9.89 -4.48 7.57
CA ALA A 43 10.24 -4.94 6.24
C ALA A 43 10.73 -6.39 6.23
N SER A 44 10.77 -7.05 7.39
CA SER A 44 11.10 -8.48 7.50
C SER A 44 9.87 -9.38 7.35
N ASP A 45 8.67 -8.81 7.40
CA ASP A 45 7.44 -9.57 7.24
C ASP A 45 7.16 -9.88 5.77
N PRO A 46 6.25 -10.82 5.47
CA PRO A 46 5.93 -11.18 4.09
C PRO A 46 5.44 -9.99 3.27
N LYS A 47 5.85 -9.94 2.01
CA LYS A 47 5.38 -8.93 1.07
C LYS A 47 4.06 -9.36 0.46
N ILE A 48 3.09 -8.44 0.43
CA ILE A 48 1.87 -8.60 -0.36
C ILE A 48 2.18 -8.26 -1.82
N LEU A 49 2.84 -7.12 -2.03
CA LEU A 49 3.33 -6.71 -3.34
C LEU A 49 4.81 -6.39 -3.21
N ASP A 50 5.62 -6.96 -4.09
CA ASP A 50 7.04 -6.61 -4.16
C ASP A 50 7.20 -5.19 -4.73
N THR A 51 8.41 -4.67 -4.69
CA THR A 51 8.68 -3.28 -5.06
C THR A 51 8.17 -2.94 -6.46
N ILE A 52 7.35 -1.89 -6.53
CA ILE A 52 6.76 -1.40 -7.78
C ILE A 52 7.31 0.00 -8.05
N THR A 53 7.85 0.21 -9.26
CA THR A 53 8.14 1.57 -9.72
C THR A 53 6.83 2.20 -10.16
N VAL A 54 6.43 3.31 -9.52
CA VAL A 54 5.11 3.88 -9.73
C VAL A 54 5.14 5.04 -10.72
N ALA A 55 4.00 5.25 -11.38
CA ALA A 55 3.79 6.35 -12.31
C ALA A 55 2.59 7.18 -11.85
N ALA A 56 2.62 8.48 -12.12
CA ALA A 56 1.53 9.38 -11.73
C ALA A 56 0.23 9.03 -12.46
N GLY A 57 -0.90 9.20 -11.78
CA GLY A 57 -2.21 8.97 -12.32
C GLY A 57 -2.52 7.49 -12.62
N THR A 58 -1.83 6.58 -11.95
CA THR A 58 -1.94 5.14 -12.23
C THR A 58 -2.49 4.40 -11.03
N THR A 59 -3.38 3.45 -11.28
CA THR A 59 -3.92 2.56 -10.25
C THR A 59 -3.12 1.26 -10.24
N TYR A 60 -2.66 0.88 -9.05
CA TYR A 60 -1.97 -0.38 -8.81
C TYR A 60 -2.82 -1.25 -7.89
N ALA A 61 -2.62 -2.56 -7.97
CA ALA A 61 -3.32 -3.51 -7.11
C ALA A 61 -4.84 -3.32 -7.12
N ASN A 62 -5.42 -3.13 -8.32
CA ASN A 62 -6.86 -2.99 -8.46
C ASN A 62 -7.52 -4.35 -8.28
N ILE A 63 -8.00 -4.63 -7.07
CA ILE A 63 -8.51 -5.94 -6.68
C ILE A 63 -9.95 -5.78 -6.21
N PRO A 64 -10.95 -5.98 -7.08
CA PRO A 64 -12.36 -5.70 -6.74
C PRO A 64 -12.89 -6.50 -5.55
N SER A 65 -12.43 -7.74 -5.39
CA SER A 65 -12.87 -8.61 -4.28
C SER A 65 -12.04 -8.40 -3.02
N GLY A 66 -10.97 -7.64 -3.10
CA GLY A 66 -10.03 -7.45 -2.02
C GLY A 66 -9.03 -8.58 -1.90
N LEU A 67 -7.81 -8.23 -1.49
CA LEU A 67 -6.74 -9.17 -1.20
C LEU A 67 -6.56 -9.22 0.31
N PHE A 68 -6.81 -10.39 0.88
CA PHE A 68 -6.75 -10.57 2.32
C PHE A 68 -5.31 -10.51 2.85
N PHE A 69 -5.09 -9.70 3.87
CA PHE A 69 -3.83 -9.72 4.63
C PHE A 69 -4.11 -10.15 6.07
N ASN A 70 -3.18 -10.91 6.66
CA ASN A 70 -3.40 -11.59 7.92
C ASN A 70 -3.03 -10.77 9.15
N LYS A 71 -2.03 -9.91 9.05
CA LYS A 71 -1.42 -9.24 10.20
C LYS A 71 -1.55 -7.73 10.17
N GLY A 72 -1.47 -7.14 9.01
CA GLY A 72 -1.54 -5.69 8.88
C GLY A 72 -1.20 -5.24 7.48
N LEU A 73 -1.28 -3.94 7.24
CA LEU A 73 -0.97 -3.34 5.97
C LEU A 73 0.08 -2.25 6.18
N TYR A 74 1.29 -2.53 5.72
CA TYR A 74 2.42 -1.62 5.84
C TYR A 74 2.97 -1.32 4.44
N ILE A 75 2.98 -0.04 4.07
CA ILE A 75 3.45 0.40 2.76
C ILE A 75 4.72 1.22 2.92
N VAL A 76 5.78 0.75 2.26
CA VAL A 76 7.08 1.44 2.25
C VAL A 76 7.20 2.23 0.97
N LEU A 77 7.43 3.54 1.11
CA LEU A 77 7.67 4.45 0.01
C LEU A 77 9.16 4.80 -0.05
N ALA A 78 9.77 4.60 -1.21
CA ALA A 78 11.12 5.08 -1.49
C ALA A 78 11.02 6.24 -2.49
N ASN A 79 11.82 7.28 -2.29
CA ASN A 79 11.79 8.55 -3.01
C ASN A 79 10.47 9.28 -2.74
N SER A 80 9.84 9.90 -3.73
CA SER A 80 8.64 10.70 -3.52
C SER A 80 7.46 10.20 -4.31
N ALA A 81 6.33 10.03 -3.64
CA ALA A 81 5.06 9.77 -4.30
C ALA A 81 3.92 10.13 -3.35
N SER A 82 2.79 10.52 -3.91
CA SER A 82 1.56 10.72 -3.17
C SER A 82 0.56 9.68 -3.65
N PHE A 83 0.01 8.90 -2.74
CA PHE A 83 -0.86 7.79 -3.09
C PHE A 83 -2.04 7.66 -2.13
N THR A 84 -3.10 7.05 -2.63
CA THR A 84 -4.29 6.69 -1.86
C THR A 84 -4.43 5.19 -1.88
N VAL A 85 -4.56 4.57 -0.71
CA VAL A 85 -4.79 3.14 -0.60
C VAL A 85 -6.22 2.90 -0.11
N ALA A 86 -6.92 1.99 -0.79
CA ALA A 86 -8.26 1.53 -0.39
C ALA A 86 -8.13 0.19 0.30
N TYR A 87 -8.70 0.07 1.50
CA TYR A 87 -8.56 -1.13 2.32
C TYR A 87 -9.79 -1.32 3.22
N GLU A 88 -9.85 -2.49 3.83
CA GLU A 88 -10.93 -2.79 4.79
C GLU A 88 -10.43 -3.47 6.08
#